data_f15916eb213586c49a32f2994fe484a0
#
_entry.id   f15916eb213586c49a32f2994fe484a0
#
_cell.length_a   1.000
_cell.length_b   1.000
_cell.length_c   1.000
_cell.angle_alpha   90.00
_cell.angle_beta   90.00
_cell.angle_gamma   90.00
#
_symmetry.space_group_name_H-M   'P 1'
#
loop_
_entity.id
_entity.type
_entity.pdbx_description
1 polymer ?
#
loop_
_entity_poly.entity_id
_entity_poly.type
_entity_poly.pdbx_seq_one_letter_code
_entity_poly.pdbx_strand_id
1 'polypeptide(L)'
;MAQEILAEPGQVFGERQGLADYLYAIVEGLPRRWRPPADGVTAAPVVIRPLHGLVLITSQVDIVPRPTAKETARHDEVVSAALGAVAVLPLPFGAVLSAFEVEDWLAGHLGLIHASLPRLRRRVEMTIRLVSLSQGKGPRTSLRAVAERLVERVGVFDWCYRDGGAEGPVSTLAFLVPRDGIGDFLARVAPVAARAGDVAVVPTGPWAPASFSPRLPVPGSAGPERLARAG
;
A
#
# COMPACT_ATOMS: atom_id res chain seq x y z
N MET A 1 -8.19 -28.87 21.12
CA MET A 1 -7.90 -29.33 19.74
C MET A 1 -8.46 -28.28 18.81
N ALA A 2 -7.61 -27.35 18.36
CA ALA A 2 -7.96 -26.33 17.38
C ALA A 2 -7.71 -26.91 15.98
N GLN A 3 -8.75 -27.03 15.17
CA GLN A 3 -8.63 -27.39 13.77
C GLN A 3 -8.17 -26.15 13.00
N GLU A 4 -6.93 -26.21 12.57
CA GLU A 4 -6.30 -25.32 11.61
C GLU A 4 -7.06 -25.49 10.25
N ILE A 5 -7.84 -24.48 9.87
CA ILE A 5 -8.43 -24.42 8.53
C ILE A 5 -7.32 -23.90 7.61
N LEU A 6 -6.54 -24.82 7.05
CA LEU A 6 -5.68 -24.58 5.91
C LEU A 6 -6.56 -24.20 4.72
N ALA A 7 -6.49 -22.93 4.31
CA ALA A 7 -7.06 -22.51 3.04
C ALA A 7 -6.35 -23.27 1.91
N GLU A 8 -7.10 -24.03 1.14
CA GLU A 8 -6.60 -24.77 -0.02
C GLU A 8 -5.95 -23.82 -1.04
N PRO A 9 -4.70 -24.04 -1.44
CA PRO A 9 -4.06 -23.23 -2.45
C PRO A 9 -4.53 -23.67 -3.84
N GLY A 10 -5.23 -22.77 -4.55
CA GLY A 10 -5.57 -22.95 -5.97
C GLY A 10 -7.05 -23.10 -6.25
N GLN A 11 -7.91 -22.16 -5.82
CA GLN A 11 -9.22 -22.05 -6.41
C GLN A 11 -9.09 -21.67 -7.90
N VAL A 12 -9.23 -22.67 -8.77
CA VAL A 12 -9.53 -22.48 -10.18
C VAL A 12 -10.95 -21.92 -10.23
N PHE A 13 -11.16 -20.79 -10.87
CA PHE A 13 -12.50 -20.27 -11.11
C PHE A 13 -13.30 -21.35 -11.86
N GLY A 14 -14.36 -21.86 -11.21
CA GLY A 14 -15.16 -22.96 -11.74
C GLY A 14 -15.73 -22.65 -13.14
N GLU A 15 -15.88 -23.68 -13.90
CA GLU A 15 -16.29 -23.94 -15.28
C GLU A 15 -17.16 -22.95 -16.09
N ARG A 16 -17.13 -21.64 -15.81
CA ARG A 16 -17.46 -20.61 -16.79
C ARG A 16 -16.16 -19.91 -17.15
N GLN A 17 -15.51 -20.37 -18.21
CA GLN A 17 -14.29 -19.89 -18.80
C GLN A 17 -14.37 -18.38 -19.06
N GLY A 18 -14.07 -17.56 -18.08
CA GLY A 18 -13.95 -16.11 -18.17
C GLY A 18 -12.69 -15.69 -17.43
N LEU A 19 -11.82 -14.93 -18.10
CA LEU A 19 -10.72 -14.23 -17.47
C LEU A 19 -11.25 -13.36 -16.34
N ALA A 20 -10.58 -13.36 -15.19
CA ALA A 20 -10.89 -12.47 -14.09
C ALA A 20 -10.02 -11.21 -14.17
N ASP A 21 -10.51 -10.11 -13.66
CA ASP A 21 -9.74 -8.86 -13.55
C ASP A 21 -8.97 -8.86 -12.23
N TYR A 22 -7.65 -8.84 -12.31
CA TYR A 22 -6.78 -8.51 -11.19
C TYR A 22 -6.68 -6.99 -11.08
N LEU A 23 -6.95 -6.47 -9.89
CA LEU A 23 -7.09 -5.04 -9.64
C LEU A 23 -5.84 -4.49 -8.92
N TYR A 24 -5.18 -3.47 -9.48
CA TYR A 24 -4.00 -2.84 -8.88
C TYR A 24 -4.35 -1.58 -8.10
N ALA A 25 -5.10 -0.68 -8.72
CA ALA A 25 -5.43 0.61 -8.13
C ALA A 25 -6.65 1.23 -8.80
N ILE A 26 -7.33 2.10 -8.05
CA ILE A 26 -8.29 3.07 -8.56
C ILE A 26 -7.59 4.42 -8.58
N VAL A 27 -7.64 5.14 -9.70
CA VAL A 27 -6.96 6.41 -9.85
C VAL A 27 -7.88 7.53 -10.36
N GLU A 28 -7.58 8.75 -9.93
CA GLU A 28 -8.19 9.97 -10.43
C GLU A 28 -7.16 10.74 -11.25
N GLY A 29 -7.52 11.17 -12.45
CA GLY A 29 -6.71 12.08 -13.25
C GLY A 29 -5.35 11.54 -13.66
N LEU A 30 -5.30 10.45 -14.44
CA LEU A 30 -4.06 9.97 -15.08
C LEU A 30 -3.53 11.01 -16.08
N PRO A 31 -2.20 11.23 -16.12
CA PRO A 31 -1.60 12.08 -17.15
C PRO A 31 -1.89 11.54 -18.56
N ARG A 32 -2.17 12.41 -19.52
CA ARG A 32 -2.48 12.01 -20.92
C ARG A 32 -1.39 11.15 -21.57
N ARG A 33 -0.13 11.31 -21.16
CA ARG A 33 1.02 10.55 -21.66
C ARG A 33 1.38 9.35 -20.79
N TRP A 34 0.59 9.07 -19.76
CA TRP A 34 0.85 7.90 -18.93
C TRP A 34 0.72 6.62 -19.78
N ARG A 35 1.63 5.70 -19.52
CA ARG A 35 1.61 4.36 -20.11
C ARG A 35 1.75 3.34 -18.99
N PRO A 36 0.93 2.30 -18.98
CA PRO A 36 1.10 1.20 -18.03
C PRO A 36 2.42 0.48 -18.29
N PRO A 37 3.01 -0.16 -17.27
CA PRO A 37 4.00 -1.21 -17.48
C PRO A 37 3.47 -2.25 -18.46
N ALA A 38 4.36 -2.84 -19.28
CA ALA A 38 3.97 -3.82 -20.28
C ALA A 38 3.36 -5.07 -19.63
N ASP A 39 4.00 -5.53 -18.56
CA ASP A 39 3.65 -6.76 -17.86
C ASP A 39 3.26 -6.46 -16.41
N GLY A 40 2.12 -6.99 -16.00
CA GLY A 40 1.66 -7.03 -14.62
C GLY A 40 1.94 -8.39 -13.97
N VAL A 41 1.13 -8.72 -12.94
CA VAL A 41 1.15 -10.05 -12.32
C VAL A 41 0.94 -11.15 -13.36
N THR A 42 1.53 -12.31 -13.15
CA THR A 42 1.51 -13.45 -14.09
C THR A 42 1.99 -13.12 -15.52
N ALA A 43 2.73 -12.01 -15.71
CA ALA A 43 3.10 -11.44 -16.99
C ALA A 43 1.90 -11.07 -17.89
N ALA A 44 0.73 -10.83 -17.29
CA ALA A 44 -0.44 -10.38 -18.03
C ALA A 44 -0.32 -8.89 -18.39
N PRO A 45 -0.79 -8.44 -19.56
CA PRO A 45 -0.80 -7.03 -19.94
C PRO A 45 -1.57 -6.17 -18.94
N VAL A 46 -1.01 -5.01 -18.60
CA VAL A 46 -1.70 -4.02 -17.75
C VAL A 46 -2.58 -3.14 -18.64
N VAL A 47 -3.85 -3.02 -18.28
CA VAL A 47 -4.84 -2.23 -19.00
C VAL A 47 -5.52 -1.22 -18.07
N ILE A 48 -6.13 -0.20 -18.66
CA ILE A 48 -6.93 0.80 -17.94
C ILE A 48 -8.39 0.69 -18.34
N ARG A 49 -9.29 0.76 -17.37
CA ARG A 49 -10.75 0.76 -17.56
C ARG A 49 -11.35 2.03 -16.98
N PRO A 50 -11.77 2.99 -17.79
CA PRO A 50 -12.55 4.12 -17.30
C PRO A 50 -13.93 3.67 -16.82
N LEU A 51 -14.27 3.94 -15.55
CA LEU A 51 -15.56 3.61 -14.93
C LEU A 51 -15.96 4.72 -13.95
N HIS A 52 -17.18 5.20 -14.04
CA HIS A 52 -17.75 6.20 -13.11
C HIS A 52 -16.88 7.47 -12.88
N GLY A 53 -16.19 7.95 -13.93
CA GLY A 53 -15.31 9.13 -13.84
C GLY A 53 -13.94 8.85 -13.19
N LEU A 54 -13.68 7.60 -12.81
CA LEU A 54 -12.40 7.09 -12.30
C LEU A 54 -11.73 6.20 -13.33
N VAL A 55 -10.50 5.81 -13.08
CA VAL A 55 -9.78 4.83 -13.89
C VAL A 55 -9.36 3.68 -13.01
N LEU A 56 -9.74 2.47 -13.38
CA LEU A 56 -9.29 1.24 -12.76
C LEU A 56 -8.08 0.69 -13.54
N ILE A 57 -7.00 0.36 -12.84
CA ILE A 57 -5.82 -0.29 -13.44
C ILE A 57 -5.91 -1.78 -13.16
N THR A 58 -5.92 -2.59 -14.22
CA THR A 58 -6.19 -4.04 -14.13
C THR A 58 -5.28 -4.86 -15.03
N SER A 59 -5.24 -6.17 -14.81
CA SER A 59 -4.79 -7.19 -15.76
C SER A 59 -5.80 -8.33 -15.79
N GLN A 60 -5.99 -8.95 -16.95
CA GLN A 60 -6.78 -10.16 -17.03
C GLN A 60 -5.94 -11.37 -16.63
N VAL A 61 -6.44 -12.16 -15.69
CA VAL A 61 -5.79 -13.36 -15.16
C VAL A 61 -6.73 -14.55 -15.20
N ASP A 62 -6.18 -15.72 -15.39
CA ASP A 62 -6.90 -17.00 -15.38
C ASP A 62 -6.88 -17.69 -13.99
N ILE A 63 -5.92 -17.28 -13.16
CA ILE A 63 -5.74 -17.77 -11.80
C ILE A 63 -5.44 -16.62 -10.83
N VAL A 64 -5.80 -16.77 -9.56
CA VAL A 64 -5.38 -15.83 -8.52
C VAL A 64 -3.86 -15.95 -8.31
N PRO A 65 -3.08 -14.87 -8.53
CA PRO A 65 -1.62 -14.94 -8.38
C PRO A 65 -1.23 -15.26 -6.94
N ARG A 66 -0.23 -16.12 -6.76
CA ARG A 66 0.34 -16.38 -5.44
C ARG A 66 1.25 -15.23 -5.00
N PRO A 67 1.31 -14.87 -3.71
CA PRO A 67 2.13 -13.78 -3.21
C PRO A 67 3.62 -14.17 -3.16
N THR A 68 4.25 -14.36 -4.32
CA THR A 68 5.70 -14.53 -4.44
C THR A 68 6.40 -13.17 -4.49
N ALA A 69 7.67 -13.09 -4.12
CA ALA A 69 8.44 -11.85 -4.22
C ALA A 69 8.37 -11.21 -5.62
N LYS A 70 8.40 -12.04 -6.67
CA LYS A 70 8.29 -11.59 -8.07
C LYS A 70 6.93 -10.97 -8.37
N GLU A 71 5.84 -11.65 -8.00
CA GLU A 71 4.49 -11.16 -8.31
C GLU A 71 4.12 -9.94 -7.45
N THR A 72 4.58 -9.90 -6.19
CA THR A 72 4.42 -8.71 -5.35
C THR A 72 5.18 -7.52 -5.93
N ALA A 73 6.42 -7.71 -6.38
CA ALA A 73 7.21 -6.65 -7.01
C ALA A 73 6.53 -6.11 -8.29
N ARG A 74 5.94 -6.97 -9.12
CA ARG A 74 5.18 -6.55 -10.30
C ARG A 74 3.94 -5.74 -9.95
N HIS A 75 3.21 -6.20 -8.93
CA HIS A 75 2.06 -5.44 -8.41
C HIS A 75 2.49 -4.03 -7.97
N ASP A 76 3.55 -3.95 -7.15
CA ASP A 76 4.07 -2.69 -6.64
C ASP A 76 4.60 -1.78 -7.76
N GLU A 77 5.20 -2.34 -8.80
CA GLU A 77 5.67 -1.60 -9.98
C GLU A 77 4.49 -0.95 -10.72
N VAL A 78 3.40 -1.70 -10.97
CA VAL A 78 2.20 -1.16 -11.63
C VAL A 78 1.57 -0.05 -10.79
N VAL A 79 1.43 -0.27 -9.48
CA VAL A 79 0.87 0.73 -8.55
C VAL A 79 1.77 1.97 -8.49
N SER A 80 3.10 1.79 -8.44
CA SER A 80 4.07 2.88 -8.41
C SER A 80 4.09 3.70 -9.70
N ALA A 81 3.92 3.06 -10.85
CA ALA A 81 3.81 3.75 -12.13
C ALA A 81 2.61 4.72 -12.17
N ALA A 82 1.56 4.47 -11.38
CA ALA A 82 0.39 5.33 -11.28
C ALA A 82 0.59 6.57 -10.40
N LEU A 83 1.71 6.71 -9.68
CA LEU A 83 1.97 7.84 -8.77
C LEU A 83 1.93 9.22 -9.43
N GLY A 84 2.00 9.28 -10.77
CA GLY A 84 1.79 10.51 -11.55
C GLY A 84 0.34 11.00 -11.59
N ALA A 85 -0.65 10.19 -11.24
CA ALA A 85 -2.07 10.55 -11.22
C ALA A 85 -2.37 11.62 -10.15
N VAL A 86 -3.53 12.28 -10.27
CA VAL A 86 -4.00 13.25 -9.27
C VAL A 86 -4.18 12.57 -7.91
N ALA A 87 -4.84 11.42 -7.87
CA ALA A 87 -4.93 10.58 -6.69
C ALA A 87 -4.77 9.11 -7.07
N VAL A 88 -4.13 8.33 -6.19
CA VAL A 88 -3.99 6.88 -6.30
C VAL A 88 -4.56 6.24 -5.05
N LEU A 89 -5.47 5.30 -5.23
CA LEU A 89 -6.02 4.43 -4.21
C LEU A 89 -5.57 3.01 -4.55
N PRO A 90 -4.46 2.54 -3.95
CA PRO A 90 -3.96 1.20 -4.22
C PRO A 90 -4.91 0.14 -3.65
N LEU A 91 -5.04 -0.96 -4.35
CA LEU A 91 -5.74 -2.15 -3.88
C LEU A 91 -4.73 -3.18 -3.36
N PRO A 92 -5.13 -4.07 -2.45
CA PRO A 92 -4.21 -5.07 -1.92
C PRO A 92 -3.82 -6.10 -2.98
N PHE A 93 -2.63 -6.69 -2.82
CA PHE A 93 -2.23 -7.84 -3.63
C PHE A 93 -3.29 -8.95 -3.56
N GLY A 94 -3.58 -9.58 -4.70
CA GLY A 94 -4.59 -10.65 -4.78
C GLY A 94 -6.03 -10.14 -4.90
N ALA A 95 -6.25 -8.85 -5.15
CA ALA A 95 -7.57 -8.30 -5.44
C ALA A 95 -8.03 -8.76 -6.83
N VAL A 96 -8.88 -9.77 -6.89
CA VAL A 96 -9.38 -10.38 -8.14
C VAL A 96 -10.90 -10.43 -8.11
N LEU A 97 -11.52 -10.00 -9.19
CA LEU A 97 -12.97 -10.08 -9.42
C LEU A 97 -13.26 -10.65 -10.80
N SER A 98 -14.38 -11.32 -10.96
CA SER A 98 -14.85 -11.63 -12.31
C SER A 98 -15.18 -10.34 -13.07
N ALA A 99 -15.07 -10.35 -14.38
CA ALA A 99 -15.34 -9.18 -15.21
C ALA A 99 -16.76 -8.59 -15.00
N PHE A 100 -17.72 -9.43 -14.60
CA PHE A 100 -19.12 -9.04 -14.32
C PHE A 100 -19.26 -8.36 -12.95
N GLU A 101 -18.43 -8.71 -11.98
CA GLU A 101 -18.51 -8.19 -10.60
C GLU A 101 -17.84 -6.84 -10.43
N VAL A 102 -16.89 -6.49 -11.31
CA VAL A 102 -16.07 -5.25 -11.17
C VAL A 102 -16.93 -4.01 -11.13
N GLU A 103 -17.93 -3.88 -12.01
CA GLU A 103 -18.77 -2.69 -12.08
C GLU A 103 -19.68 -2.57 -10.85
N ASP A 104 -20.34 -3.65 -10.45
CA ASP A 104 -21.20 -3.70 -9.26
C ASP A 104 -20.39 -3.46 -7.98
N TRP A 105 -19.21 -4.08 -7.89
CA TRP A 105 -18.30 -3.87 -6.77
C TRP A 105 -17.85 -2.40 -6.68
N LEU A 106 -17.44 -1.80 -7.81
CA LEU A 106 -17.03 -0.41 -7.83
C LEU A 106 -18.20 0.51 -7.48
N ALA A 107 -19.39 0.29 -8.06
CA ALA A 107 -20.59 1.07 -7.77
C ALA A 107 -20.96 1.02 -6.28
N GLY A 108 -20.89 -0.15 -5.67
CA GLY A 108 -21.14 -0.34 -4.24
C GLY A 108 -20.15 0.39 -3.31
N HIS A 109 -18.95 0.73 -3.82
CA HIS A 109 -17.91 1.40 -3.05
C HIS A 109 -17.67 2.87 -3.43
N LEU A 110 -18.38 3.41 -4.44
CA LEU A 110 -18.16 4.77 -4.95
C LEU A 110 -18.22 5.84 -3.86
N GLY A 111 -19.18 5.75 -2.95
CA GLY A 111 -19.31 6.72 -1.85
C GLY A 111 -18.05 6.79 -0.98
N LEU A 112 -17.50 5.62 -0.60
CA LEU A 112 -16.29 5.53 0.20
C LEU A 112 -15.05 5.98 -0.56
N ILE A 113 -14.96 5.61 -1.85
CA ILE A 113 -13.88 6.03 -2.74
C ILE A 113 -13.86 7.54 -2.87
N HIS A 114 -14.99 8.17 -3.25
CA HIS A 114 -15.09 9.62 -3.41
C HIS A 114 -14.84 10.39 -2.12
N ALA A 115 -15.26 9.86 -0.97
CA ALA A 115 -14.96 10.46 0.33
C ALA A 115 -13.46 10.43 0.68
N SER A 116 -12.71 9.45 0.15
CA SER A 116 -11.29 9.25 0.45
C SER A 116 -10.36 10.00 -0.51
N LEU A 117 -10.74 10.14 -1.79
CA LEU A 117 -9.89 10.74 -2.82
C LEU A 117 -9.38 12.15 -2.49
N PRO A 118 -10.18 13.09 -1.93
CA PRO A 118 -9.69 14.43 -1.60
C PRO A 118 -8.48 14.44 -0.68
N ARG A 119 -8.43 13.49 0.28
CA ARG A 119 -7.30 13.33 1.20
C ARG A 119 -6.05 12.81 0.50
N LEU A 120 -6.21 12.00 -0.56
CA LEU A 120 -5.11 11.34 -1.27
C LEU A 120 -4.56 12.17 -2.44
N ARG A 121 -5.28 13.22 -2.88
CA ARG A 121 -4.88 14.04 -4.02
C ARG A 121 -3.49 14.63 -3.84
N ARG A 122 -2.60 14.40 -4.83
CA ARG A 122 -1.23 14.89 -4.87
C ARG A 122 -0.39 14.50 -3.64
N ARG A 123 -0.75 13.41 -2.98
CA ARG A 123 -0.03 12.89 -1.81
C ARG A 123 0.55 11.51 -2.10
N VAL A 124 1.59 11.20 -1.37
CA VAL A 124 2.30 9.93 -1.38
C VAL A 124 2.52 9.45 0.04
N GLU A 125 2.74 8.18 0.19
CA GLU A 125 3.15 7.61 1.46
C GLU A 125 4.68 7.60 1.54
N MET A 126 5.21 8.21 2.60
CA MET A 126 6.60 8.06 3.01
C MET A 126 6.65 7.18 4.24
N THR A 127 7.49 6.17 4.21
CA THR A 127 7.61 5.21 5.31
C THR A 127 8.97 5.37 5.99
N ILE A 128 9.02 5.33 7.31
CA ILE A 128 10.25 5.30 8.09
C ILE A 128 10.31 3.98 8.85
N ARG A 129 11.33 3.17 8.55
CA ARG A 129 11.63 1.98 9.32
C ARG A 129 12.61 2.34 10.42
N LEU A 130 12.26 1.98 11.65
CA LEU A 130 13.10 2.09 12.83
C LEU A 130 13.63 0.71 13.16
N VAL A 131 14.94 0.56 13.18
CA VAL A 131 15.60 -0.72 13.45
C VAL A 131 16.54 -0.55 14.64
N SER A 132 16.32 -1.32 15.72
CA SER A 132 17.26 -1.35 16.83
C SER A 132 18.55 -2.05 16.40
N LEU A 133 19.68 -1.40 16.59
CA LEU A 133 21.01 -1.91 16.28
C LEU A 133 21.66 -2.59 17.49
N SER A 134 21.06 -2.42 18.69
CA SER A 134 21.59 -2.97 19.93
C SER A 134 21.34 -4.48 20.06
N GLN A 135 22.40 -5.26 20.14
CA GLN A 135 22.34 -6.70 20.48
C GLN A 135 22.66 -7.01 21.96
N GLY A 136 22.92 -5.98 22.78
CA GLY A 136 23.44 -6.15 24.16
C GLY A 136 22.40 -5.87 25.25
N LYS A 137 22.81 -6.14 26.54
CA LYS A 137 22.02 -5.90 27.77
C LYS A 137 22.06 -4.45 28.26
N GLY A 138 22.63 -3.50 27.52
CA GLY A 138 22.73 -2.08 27.91
C GLY A 138 21.40 -1.31 27.76
N PRO A 139 21.34 -0.04 28.23
CA PRO A 139 20.18 0.80 28.04
C PRO A 139 19.91 0.99 26.53
N ARG A 140 18.69 0.68 26.09
CA ARG A 140 18.29 0.74 24.70
C ARG A 140 17.46 1.99 24.44
N THR A 141 17.72 2.65 23.33
CA THR A 141 16.83 3.69 22.84
C THR A 141 15.51 3.04 22.44
N SER A 142 14.40 3.52 23.02
CA SER A 142 13.08 3.02 22.67
C SER A 142 12.73 3.43 21.23
N LEU A 143 12.37 2.46 20.38
CA LEU A 143 11.87 2.73 19.03
C LEU A 143 10.66 3.66 19.06
N ARG A 144 9.78 3.49 20.07
CA ARG A 144 8.62 4.34 20.28
C ARG A 144 9.01 5.78 20.59
N ALA A 145 10.01 6.01 21.43
CA ALA A 145 10.49 7.36 21.75
C ALA A 145 11.12 8.04 20.51
N VAL A 146 11.77 7.28 19.63
CA VAL A 146 12.25 7.81 18.34
C VAL A 146 11.08 8.13 17.43
N ALA A 147 10.06 7.27 17.38
CA ALA A 147 8.86 7.49 16.59
C ALA A 147 8.11 8.75 17.03
N GLU A 148 7.93 8.97 18.32
CA GLU A 148 7.27 10.17 18.87
C GLU A 148 8.02 11.45 18.49
N ARG A 149 9.36 11.46 18.60
CA ARG A 149 10.20 12.60 18.14
C ARG A 149 10.10 12.85 16.64
N LEU A 150 9.97 11.78 15.84
CA LEU A 150 9.77 11.91 14.39
C LEU A 150 8.41 12.56 14.09
N VAL A 151 7.34 12.09 14.71
CA VAL A 151 5.99 12.63 14.51
C VAL A 151 5.96 14.11 14.89
N GLU A 152 6.49 14.46 16.06
CA GLU A 152 6.56 15.85 16.52
C GLU A 152 7.38 16.73 15.55
N ARG A 153 8.55 16.26 15.13
CA ARG A 153 9.46 17.04 14.27
C ARG A 153 8.96 17.19 12.84
N VAL A 154 8.38 16.11 12.30
CA VAL A 154 7.86 16.10 10.93
C VAL A 154 6.62 16.99 10.82
N GLY A 155 5.75 17.02 11.84
CA GLY A 155 4.56 17.88 11.90
C GLY A 155 3.53 17.55 10.81
N VAL A 156 3.46 16.30 10.35
CA VAL A 156 2.43 15.81 9.42
C VAL A 156 1.30 15.20 10.23
N PHE A 157 0.08 15.66 10.03
CA PHE A 157 -1.09 15.21 10.80
C PHE A 157 -1.52 13.79 10.46
N ASP A 158 -1.35 13.38 9.19
CA ASP A 158 -1.71 12.05 8.71
C ASP A 158 -0.52 11.10 8.83
N TRP A 159 -0.51 10.31 9.88
CA TRP A 159 0.51 9.29 10.12
C TRP A 159 -0.09 8.05 10.78
N CYS A 160 0.59 6.92 10.66
CA CYS A 160 0.28 5.70 11.38
C CYS A 160 1.55 4.97 11.81
N TYR A 161 1.46 4.23 12.90
CA TYR A 161 2.56 3.48 13.50
C TYR A 161 2.21 1.99 13.53
N ARG A 162 3.18 1.17 13.15
CA ARG A 162 3.12 -0.28 13.30
C ARG A 162 4.29 -0.71 14.16
N ASP A 163 3.99 -1.31 15.29
CA ASP A 163 5.00 -1.98 16.09
C ASP A 163 5.36 -3.32 15.47
N GLY A 164 6.65 -3.67 15.45
CA GLY A 164 7.13 -4.94 14.91
C GLY A 164 6.75 -6.17 15.73
N GLY A 165 6.03 -5.96 16.83
CA GLY A 165 5.61 -7.04 17.74
C GLY A 165 6.74 -7.64 18.54
N ALA A 166 6.45 -8.74 19.24
CA ALA A 166 7.41 -9.44 20.10
C ALA A 166 8.60 -10.09 19.35
N GLU A 167 8.49 -10.20 18.02
CA GLU A 167 9.45 -10.94 17.21
C GLU A 167 10.52 -10.08 16.50
N GLY A 168 10.47 -8.75 16.61
CA GLY A 168 11.42 -7.96 15.84
C GLY A 168 11.84 -6.61 16.43
N PRO A 169 13.12 -6.26 16.26
CA PRO A 169 13.66 -4.96 16.64
C PRO A 169 13.28 -3.87 15.63
N VAL A 170 12.14 -3.99 14.94
CA VAL A 170 11.75 -3.12 13.83
C VAL A 170 10.36 -2.54 14.08
N SER A 171 10.23 -1.23 13.99
CA SER A 171 8.94 -0.54 13.94
C SER A 171 8.84 0.30 12.68
N THR A 172 7.62 0.58 12.23
CA THR A 172 7.38 1.33 10.98
C THR A 172 6.41 2.48 11.22
N LEU A 173 6.77 3.67 10.73
CA LEU A 173 5.86 4.81 10.63
C LEU A 173 5.56 5.06 9.15
N ALA A 174 4.30 5.31 8.83
CA ALA A 174 3.90 5.82 7.54
C ALA A 174 3.35 7.24 7.70
N PHE A 175 3.69 8.12 6.76
CA PHE A 175 3.27 9.51 6.71
C PHE A 175 2.67 9.81 5.34
N LEU A 176 1.53 10.50 5.32
CA LEU A 176 0.90 10.97 4.10
C LEU A 176 1.42 12.37 3.78
N VAL A 177 2.33 12.45 2.81
CA VAL A 177 3.12 13.65 2.50
C VAL A 177 2.69 14.23 1.16
N PRO A 178 2.56 15.57 1.01
CA PRO A 178 2.42 16.19 -0.30
C PRO A 178 3.58 15.78 -1.21
N ARG A 179 3.28 15.50 -2.48
CA ARG A 179 4.29 15.01 -3.44
C ARG A 179 5.45 15.99 -3.64
N ASP A 180 5.14 17.28 -3.62
CA ASP A 180 6.12 18.38 -3.70
C ASP A 180 6.82 18.67 -2.37
N GLY A 181 6.33 18.12 -1.25
CA GLY A 181 6.89 18.28 0.09
C GLY A 181 7.85 17.17 0.53
N ILE A 182 8.22 16.22 -0.33
CA ILE A 182 9.09 15.08 0.04
C ILE A 182 10.47 15.58 0.52
N GLY A 183 11.05 16.58 -0.14
CA GLY A 183 12.35 17.14 0.25
C GLY A 183 12.31 17.73 1.66
N ASP A 184 11.28 18.52 1.97
CA ASP A 184 11.09 19.12 3.29
C ASP A 184 10.83 18.06 4.36
N PHE A 185 10.05 17.01 4.03
CA PHE A 185 9.87 15.87 4.90
C PHE A 185 11.21 15.23 5.27
N LEU A 186 12.03 14.89 4.30
CA LEU A 186 13.35 14.27 4.53
C LEU A 186 14.29 15.17 5.33
N ALA A 187 14.27 16.49 5.06
CA ALA A 187 15.05 17.47 5.80
C ALA A 187 14.64 17.54 7.30
N ARG A 188 13.36 17.31 7.62
CA ARG A 188 12.87 17.24 9.01
C ARG A 188 13.21 15.92 9.69
N VAL A 189 13.27 14.82 8.94
CA VAL A 189 13.65 13.49 9.45
C VAL A 189 15.14 13.43 9.80
N ALA A 190 16.02 14.01 8.99
CA ALA A 190 17.47 13.89 9.12
C ALA A 190 18.02 14.27 10.52
N PRO A 191 17.62 15.37 11.19
CA PRO A 191 18.12 15.70 12.53
C PRO A 191 17.69 14.70 13.62
N VAL A 192 16.53 14.04 13.47
CA VAL A 192 16.08 12.99 14.39
C VAL A 192 16.92 11.72 14.19
N ALA A 193 17.15 11.36 12.93
CA ALA A 193 17.99 10.22 12.56
C ALA A 193 19.42 10.37 13.12
N ALA A 194 20.02 11.57 12.98
CA ALA A 194 21.36 11.85 13.50
C ALA A 194 21.49 11.74 15.03
N ARG A 195 20.37 11.80 15.77
CA ARG A 195 20.32 11.74 17.24
C ARG A 195 19.63 10.47 17.76
N ALA A 196 19.39 9.49 16.91
CA ALA A 196 18.66 8.29 17.26
C ALA A 196 19.49 7.25 18.03
N GLY A 197 20.78 7.50 18.24
CA GLY A 197 21.68 6.61 19.01
C GLY A 197 21.82 5.26 18.32
N ASP A 198 21.38 4.21 19.01
CA ASP A 198 21.43 2.82 18.56
C ASP A 198 20.22 2.39 17.71
N VAL A 199 19.48 3.35 17.15
CA VAL A 199 18.35 3.11 16.25
C VAL A 199 18.69 3.59 14.84
N ALA A 200 18.65 2.70 13.85
CA ALA A 200 18.68 3.09 12.46
C ALA A 200 17.30 3.65 12.05
N VAL A 201 17.30 4.83 11.47
CA VAL A 201 16.12 5.51 10.93
C VAL A 201 16.22 5.48 9.42
N VAL A 202 15.41 4.67 8.76
CA VAL A 202 15.51 4.41 7.32
C VAL A 202 14.25 4.90 6.61
N PRO A 203 14.26 6.11 6.00
CA PRO A 203 13.16 6.57 5.18
C PRO A 203 13.11 5.82 3.84
N THR A 204 11.92 5.47 3.40
CA THR A 204 11.63 4.83 2.10
C THR A 204 10.40 5.45 1.46
N GLY A 205 10.26 5.30 0.15
CA GLY A 205 9.19 5.89 -0.64
C GLY A 205 9.76 6.81 -1.73
N PRO A 206 8.93 7.53 -2.49
CA PRO A 206 7.46 7.63 -2.31
C PRO A 206 6.71 6.36 -2.77
N TRP A 207 5.70 6.00 -2.01
CA TRP A 207 4.79 4.88 -2.28
C TRP A 207 3.37 5.37 -2.51
N ALA A 208 2.54 4.54 -3.14
CA ALA A 208 1.10 4.77 -3.14
C ALA A 208 0.55 4.66 -1.71
N PRO A 209 -0.43 5.51 -1.32
CA PRO A 209 -0.83 5.70 0.07
C PRO A 209 -1.71 4.57 0.62
N ALA A 210 -1.20 3.33 0.63
CA ALA A 210 -1.91 2.14 1.06
C ALA A 210 -2.36 2.21 2.53
N SER A 211 -1.51 2.76 3.40
CA SER A 211 -1.82 2.90 4.83
C SER A 211 -2.93 3.91 5.13
N PHE A 212 -3.26 4.77 4.17
CA PHE A 212 -4.24 5.86 4.28
C PHE A 212 -5.47 5.64 3.40
N SER A 213 -5.46 4.61 2.57
CA SER A 213 -6.57 4.23 1.71
C SER A 213 -7.68 3.54 2.50
N PRO A 214 -8.96 3.70 2.10
CA PRO A 214 -10.05 2.97 2.71
C PRO A 214 -9.88 1.47 2.45
N ARG A 215 -10.38 0.66 3.35
CA ARG A 215 -10.48 -0.78 3.10
C ARG A 215 -11.64 -1.03 2.17
N LEU A 216 -11.32 -1.49 0.98
CA LEU A 216 -12.31 -1.97 0.02
C LEU A 216 -12.24 -3.51 0.04
N PRO A 217 -13.22 -4.19 0.63
CA PRO A 217 -13.21 -5.65 0.67
C PRO A 217 -13.32 -6.18 -0.77
N VAL A 218 -12.31 -6.93 -1.18
CA VAL A 218 -12.30 -7.68 -2.45
C VAL A 218 -12.25 -9.15 -2.08
N PRO A 219 -13.19 -9.96 -2.53
CA PRO A 219 -13.16 -11.39 -2.27
C PRO A 219 -11.83 -12.01 -2.70
N GLY A 220 -11.22 -12.84 -1.86
CA GLY A 220 -9.94 -13.52 -2.17
C GLY A 220 -8.68 -12.68 -2.00
N SER A 221 -8.75 -11.38 -1.69
CA SER A 221 -7.56 -10.57 -1.43
C SER A 221 -6.95 -10.90 -0.06
N ALA A 222 -5.62 -11.04 -0.02
CA ALA A 222 -4.88 -11.06 1.24
C ALA A 222 -4.96 -9.66 1.87
N GLY A 223 -5.76 -9.50 2.91
CA GLY A 223 -5.91 -8.23 3.61
C GLY A 223 -4.57 -7.79 4.23
N PRO A 224 -4.19 -6.49 4.17
CA PRO A 224 -3.03 -5.99 4.89
C PRO A 224 -3.24 -6.18 6.40
N GLU A 225 -2.22 -6.68 7.08
CA GLU A 225 -2.19 -6.75 8.55
C GLU A 225 -2.54 -5.39 9.17
N ARG A 226 -3.26 -5.42 10.28
CA ARG A 226 -3.82 -4.22 10.92
C ARG A 226 -2.73 -3.24 11.32
N LEU A 227 -2.75 -2.04 10.72
CA LEU A 227 -2.09 -0.86 11.26
C LEU A 227 -2.93 -0.31 12.42
N ALA A 228 -2.36 -0.25 13.63
CA ALA A 228 -2.99 0.46 14.73
C ALA A 228 -3.00 1.97 14.42
N ARG A 229 -4.19 2.58 14.31
CA ARG A 229 -4.31 4.03 14.30
C ARG A 229 -4.08 4.51 15.73
N ALA A 230 -3.04 5.30 15.93
CA ALA A 230 -2.92 6.10 17.14
C ALA A 230 -3.91 7.27 17.01
N GLY A 231 -4.95 7.28 17.85
CA GLY A 231 -5.85 8.41 18.05
C GLY A 231 -5.22 9.46 18.95
#